data_5b1b2b63352d4d2fb09bf988356151fa
#
_entry.id   5b1b2b63352d4d2fb09bf988356151fa
#
_cell.length_a   1.000
_cell.length_b   1.000
_cell.length_c   1.000
_cell.angle_alpha   90.00
_cell.angle_beta   90.00
_cell.angle_gamma   90.00
#
_symmetry.space_group_name_H-M   'P 1'
#
loop_
_entity.id
_entity.type
_entity.pdbx_description
1 polymer ?
#
loop_
_entity_poly.entity_id
_entity_poly.type
_entity_poly.pdbx_seq_one_letter_code
_entity_poly.pdbx_strand_id
1 'polypeptide(L)'
;VGILVSSGVLQQEQVDDTIFVGELALDGTIRQIAGVLPMILHARDIGRKNIVIPAGNCAEGRLVDGIDVLIPASLLELVEHLRGEKVLDVLDKEAICAAATSVYDVDFAEVRGQQVVKRALEIAAAGGHNILMVGSPGSGKTMLARRLPTILPPLTEAEALEVTKIYSIAGLLQRQDRVMLERPFRSPHHTISSSALIGGGSVPRPGEVTLSHHGVLFLDE
;
A
#
# COMPACT_ATOMS: atom_id res chain seq x y z
N VAL A 1 -24.48 2.62 -8.94
CA VAL A 1 -25.38 3.32 -8.01
C VAL A 1 -26.09 4.46 -8.72
N GLY A 2 -25.41 5.41 -9.43
CA GLY A 2 -26.04 6.53 -10.12
C GLY A 2 -27.18 6.15 -11.07
N ILE A 3 -27.06 5.04 -11.81
CA ILE A 3 -28.15 4.53 -12.67
C ILE A 3 -29.38 4.12 -11.82
N LEU A 4 -29.16 3.52 -10.65
CA LEU A 4 -30.25 3.10 -9.76
C LEU A 4 -30.99 4.31 -9.16
N VAL A 5 -30.29 5.40 -8.90
CA VAL A 5 -30.90 6.67 -8.48
C VAL A 5 -31.72 7.26 -9.64
N SER A 6 -31.13 7.35 -10.84
CA SER A 6 -31.81 7.89 -12.03
C SER A 6 -33.05 7.08 -12.44
N SER A 7 -33.08 5.77 -12.18
CA SER A 7 -34.21 4.88 -12.45
C SER A 7 -35.26 4.86 -11.33
N GLY A 8 -35.06 5.61 -10.24
CA GLY A 8 -35.98 5.65 -9.10
C GLY A 8 -35.93 4.43 -8.18
N VAL A 9 -34.94 3.55 -8.37
CA VAL A 9 -34.72 2.36 -7.52
C VAL A 9 -34.18 2.78 -6.15
N LEU A 10 -33.35 3.82 -6.10
CA LEU A 10 -32.81 4.45 -4.90
C LEU A 10 -33.16 5.94 -4.89
N GLN A 11 -33.28 6.54 -3.73
CA GLN A 11 -33.42 7.99 -3.55
C GLN A 11 -32.05 8.64 -3.39
N GLN A 12 -31.91 9.92 -3.78
CA GLN A 12 -30.64 10.64 -3.69
C GLN A 12 -30.12 10.74 -2.23
N GLU A 13 -31.03 10.98 -1.29
CA GLU A 13 -30.72 11.11 0.14
C GLU A 13 -30.11 9.84 0.75
N GLN A 14 -30.40 8.67 0.14
CA GLN A 14 -29.84 7.37 0.61
C GLN A 14 -28.35 7.19 0.25
N VAL A 15 -27.83 8.01 -0.67
CA VAL A 15 -26.47 7.85 -1.20
C VAL A 15 -25.55 9.06 -0.98
N ASP A 16 -26.10 10.20 -0.52
CA ASP A 16 -25.37 11.48 -0.45
C ASP A 16 -24.12 11.47 0.44
N ASP A 17 -24.18 10.78 1.58
CA ASP A 17 -23.06 10.70 2.54
C ASP A 17 -22.11 9.51 2.27
N THR A 18 -22.29 8.79 1.16
CA THR A 18 -21.58 7.54 0.88
C THR A 18 -20.78 7.62 -0.42
N ILE A 19 -19.52 7.20 -0.38
CA ILE A 19 -18.70 6.96 -1.57
C ILE A 19 -18.75 5.48 -1.92
N PHE A 20 -18.88 5.18 -3.21
CA PHE A 20 -18.94 3.82 -3.72
C PHE A 20 -17.71 3.53 -4.58
N VAL A 21 -16.95 2.51 -4.22
CA VAL A 21 -15.70 2.13 -4.86
C VAL A 21 -15.72 0.63 -5.18
N GLY A 22 -15.37 0.25 -6.39
CA GLY A 22 -15.30 -1.16 -6.80
C GLY A 22 -15.63 -1.36 -8.27
N GLU A 23 -15.33 -2.54 -8.78
CA GLU A 23 -15.70 -2.98 -10.12
C GLU A 23 -16.90 -3.93 -10.03
N LEU A 24 -17.98 -3.60 -10.75
CA LEU A 24 -19.18 -4.43 -10.79
C LEU A 24 -19.04 -5.51 -11.86
N ALA A 25 -19.09 -6.76 -11.46
CA ALA A 25 -19.13 -7.89 -12.38
C ALA A 25 -20.55 -8.14 -12.93
N LEU A 26 -20.64 -8.86 -14.04
CA LEU A 26 -21.94 -9.17 -14.69
C LEU A 26 -22.88 -10.02 -13.83
N ASP A 27 -22.32 -10.77 -12.88
CA ASP A 27 -23.07 -11.59 -11.90
C ASP A 27 -23.54 -10.77 -10.68
N GLY A 28 -23.26 -9.47 -10.64
CA GLY A 28 -23.61 -8.58 -9.54
C GLY A 28 -22.62 -8.56 -8.38
N THR A 29 -21.52 -9.32 -8.45
CA THR A 29 -20.47 -9.26 -7.43
C THR A 29 -19.62 -8.00 -7.56
N ILE A 30 -19.05 -7.53 -6.43
CA ILE A 30 -18.18 -6.35 -6.38
C ILE A 30 -16.73 -6.83 -6.29
N ARG A 31 -15.95 -6.56 -7.34
CA ARG A 31 -14.57 -7.03 -7.45
C ARG A 31 -13.58 -6.05 -6.85
N GLN A 32 -12.50 -6.63 -6.32
CA GLN A 32 -11.34 -5.89 -5.81
C GLN A 32 -10.72 -5.00 -6.88
N ILE A 33 -10.29 -3.81 -6.46
CA ILE A 33 -9.55 -2.85 -7.30
C ILE A 33 -8.27 -2.39 -6.59
N ALA A 34 -7.33 -1.81 -7.33
CA ALA A 34 -6.14 -1.18 -6.78
C ALA A 34 -6.44 0.24 -6.30
N GLY A 35 -5.67 0.72 -5.29
CA GLY A 35 -5.73 2.10 -4.83
C GLY A 35 -6.93 2.43 -3.93
N VAL A 36 -7.49 1.46 -3.23
CA VAL A 36 -8.64 1.68 -2.34
C VAL A 36 -8.23 2.48 -1.09
N LEU A 37 -7.06 2.23 -0.52
CA LEU A 37 -6.60 2.94 0.68
C LEU A 37 -6.59 4.47 0.53
N PRO A 38 -5.97 5.07 -0.50
CA PRO A 38 -6.03 6.51 -0.71
C PRO A 38 -7.45 7.03 -0.98
N MET A 39 -8.34 6.23 -1.57
CA MET A 39 -9.74 6.61 -1.77
C MET A 39 -10.52 6.69 -0.44
N ILE A 40 -10.28 5.75 0.49
CA ILE A 40 -10.86 5.77 1.84
C ILE A 40 -10.39 7.01 2.60
N LEU A 41 -9.08 7.28 2.57
CA LEU A 41 -8.50 8.45 3.24
C LEU A 41 -9.08 9.75 2.68
N HIS A 42 -9.20 9.87 1.37
CA HIS A 42 -9.82 11.02 0.73
C HIS A 42 -11.29 11.17 1.11
N ALA A 43 -12.06 10.07 1.13
CA ALA A 43 -13.47 10.09 1.55
C ALA A 43 -13.63 10.65 2.97
N ARG A 44 -12.77 10.21 3.90
CA ARG A 44 -12.69 10.74 5.26
C ARG A 44 -12.36 12.23 5.29
N ASP A 45 -11.33 12.64 4.56
CA ASP A 45 -10.81 14.01 4.57
C ASP A 45 -11.82 15.03 4.02
N ILE A 46 -12.67 14.62 3.09
CA ILE A 46 -13.80 15.44 2.60
C ILE A 46 -15.08 15.33 3.45
N GLY A 47 -14.99 14.62 4.60
CA GLY A 47 -16.07 14.55 5.60
C GLY A 47 -17.23 13.63 5.21
N ARG A 48 -17.02 12.61 4.36
CA ARG A 48 -18.04 11.58 4.11
C ARG A 48 -18.17 10.65 5.31
N LYS A 49 -19.39 10.21 5.59
CA LYS A 49 -19.66 9.30 6.72
C LYS A 49 -19.32 7.87 6.36
N ASN A 50 -19.65 7.43 5.14
CA ASN A 50 -19.54 6.06 4.73
C ASN A 50 -18.73 5.92 3.44
N ILE A 51 -18.05 4.78 3.32
CA ILE A 51 -17.49 4.31 2.07
C ILE A 51 -17.81 2.83 1.88
N VAL A 52 -18.24 2.47 0.68
CA VAL A 52 -18.47 1.09 0.26
C VAL A 52 -17.28 0.63 -0.56
N ILE A 53 -16.65 -0.48 -0.14
CA ILE A 53 -15.50 -1.08 -0.82
C ILE A 53 -15.72 -2.58 -1.08
N PRO A 54 -14.99 -3.18 -2.04
CA PRO A 54 -15.05 -4.62 -2.27
C PRO A 54 -14.50 -5.42 -1.09
N ALA A 55 -15.02 -6.64 -0.88
CA ALA A 55 -14.54 -7.54 0.17
C ALA A 55 -13.04 -7.88 0.04
N GLY A 56 -12.51 -7.94 -1.17
CA GLY A 56 -11.08 -8.14 -1.42
C GLY A 56 -10.15 -7.01 -0.92
N ASN A 57 -10.72 -5.83 -0.62
CA ASN A 57 -10.00 -4.67 -0.10
C ASN A 57 -10.22 -4.44 1.41
N CYS A 58 -10.81 -5.39 2.13
CA CYS A 58 -11.13 -5.23 3.56
C CYS A 58 -9.89 -4.93 4.41
N ALA A 59 -8.73 -5.48 4.08
CA ALA A 59 -7.49 -5.20 4.79
C ALA A 59 -7.13 -3.71 4.77
N GLU A 60 -7.29 -3.05 3.62
CA GLU A 60 -7.09 -1.59 3.47
C GLU A 60 -8.14 -0.78 4.25
N GLY A 61 -9.39 -1.26 4.27
CA GLY A 61 -10.49 -0.62 5.00
C GLY A 61 -10.29 -0.60 6.51
N ARG A 62 -9.62 -1.61 7.08
CA ARG A 62 -9.33 -1.70 8.52
C ARG A 62 -8.32 -0.67 9.02
N LEU A 63 -7.51 -0.10 8.12
CA LEU A 63 -6.42 0.82 8.46
C LEU A 63 -6.85 2.27 8.68
N VAL A 64 -8.09 2.62 8.34
CA VAL A 64 -8.52 4.02 8.32
C VAL A 64 -9.61 4.26 9.36
N ASP A 65 -9.32 5.06 10.36
CA ASP A 65 -10.29 5.53 11.33
C ASP A 65 -11.05 6.77 10.85
N GLY A 66 -12.20 7.05 11.49
CA GLY A 66 -12.98 8.26 11.25
C GLY A 66 -13.90 8.20 10.02
N ILE A 67 -14.11 7.02 9.45
CA ILE A 67 -15.09 6.76 8.38
C ILE A 67 -15.63 5.33 8.53
N ASP A 68 -16.93 5.15 8.31
CA ASP A 68 -17.56 3.83 8.32
C ASP A 68 -17.34 3.14 6.98
N VAL A 69 -16.70 1.96 7.04
CA VAL A 69 -16.39 1.15 5.86
C VAL A 69 -17.40 0.00 5.77
N LEU A 70 -18.12 -0.08 4.66
CA LEU A 70 -19.14 -1.09 4.38
C LEU A 70 -18.64 -2.04 3.30
N ILE A 71 -18.88 -3.34 3.48
CA ILE A 71 -18.40 -4.39 2.57
C ILE A 71 -19.57 -5.28 2.15
N PRO A 72 -20.36 -4.88 1.14
CA PRO A 72 -21.37 -5.74 0.57
C PRO A 72 -20.76 -6.84 -0.30
N ALA A 73 -21.34 -8.05 -0.24
CA ALA A 73 -20.93 -9.15 -1.10
C ALA A 73 -21.40 -8.95 -2.56
N SER A 74 -22.48 -8.20 -2.77
CA SER A 74 -23.06 -7.94 -4.10
C SER A 74 -23.75 -6.60 -4.17
N LEU A 75 -24.07 -6.17 -5.40
CA LEU A 75 -24.87 -4.97 -5.64
C LEU A 75 -26.29 -5.10 -5.04
N LEU A 76 -26.87 -6.30 -5.05
CA LEU A 76 -28.19 -6.54 -4.45
C LEU A 76 -28.16 -6.24 -2.94
N GLU A 77 -27.22 -6.82 -2.23
CA GLU A 77 -27.04 -6.60 -0.79
C GLU A 77 -26.80 -5.11 -0.45
N LEU A 78 -26.04 -4.40 -1.30
CA LEU A 78 -25.86 -2.97 -1.17
C LEU A 78 -27.18 -2.20 -1.31
N VAL A 79 -28.01 -2.57 -2.30
CA VAL A 79 -29.33 -1.93 -2.52
C VAL A 79 -30.27 -2.20 -1.34
N GLU A 80 -30.31 -3.42 -0.81
CA GLU A 80 -31.09 -3.78 0.37
C GLU A 80 -30.67 -2.95 1.59
N HIS A 81 -29.35 -2.75 1.77
CA HIS A 81 -28.82 -1.90 2.85
C HIS A 81 -29.24 -0.43 2.68
N LEU A 82 -29.06 0.13 1.48
CA LEU A 82 -29.38 1.53 1.22
C LEU A 82 -30.89 1.81 1.33
N ARG A 83 -31.76 0.81 1.12
CA ARG A 83 -33.20 0.88 1.36
C ARG A 83 -33.61 0.67 2.80
N GLY A 84 -32.68 0.27 3.65
CA GLY A 84 -32.97 -0.06 5.06
C GLY A 84 -33.63 -1.42 5.25
N GLU A 85 -33.68 -2.27 4.22
CA GLU A 85 -34.23 -3.63 4.27
C GLU A 85 -33.29 -4.60 4.99
N LYS A 86 -31.98 -4.35 4.87
CA LYS A 86 -30.91 -5.09 5.54
C LYS A 86 -29.84 -4.11 6.02
N VAL A 87 -29.23 -4.36 7.18
CA VAL A 87 -28.12 -3.55 7.67
C VAL A 87 -26.82 -4.31 7.43
N LEU A 88 -25.88 -3.65 6.78
CA LEU A 88 -24.49 -4.12 6.68
C LEU A 88 -23.74 -3.73 7.95
N ASP A 89 -22.94 -4.64 8.46
CA ASP A 89 -22.03 -4.33 9.56
C ASP A 89 -20.90 -3.42 9.09
N VAL A 90 -20.55 -2.47 9.94
CA VAL A 90 -19.36 -1.64 9.72
C VAL A 90 -18.12 -2.48 9.97
N LEU A 91 -17.14 -2.37 9.08
CA LEU A 91 -15.89 -3.10 9.19
C LEU A 91 -15.14 -2.72 10.47
N ASP A 92 -14.77 -3.72 11.26
CA ASP A 92 -13.94 -3.52 12.45
C ASP A 92 -12.58 -2.93 12.07
N LYS A 93 -12.17 -1.91 12.83
CA LYS A 93 -10.87 -1.25 12.64
C LYS A 93 -9.76 -2.04 13.29
N GLU A 94 -8.58 -1.95 12.74
CA GLU A 94 -7.38 -2.60 13.24
C GLU A 94 -6.27 -1.55 13.41
N ALA A 95 -5.74 -1.42 14.62
CA ALA A 95 -4.65 -0.51 14.89
C ALA A 95 -3.39 -0.90 14.08
N ILE A 96 -2.74 0.08 13.48
CA ILE A 96 -1.43 -0.11 12.86
C ILE A 96 -0.43 -0.36 14.00
N CYS A 97 -0.10 -1.61 14.25
CA CYS A 97 0.89 -1.95 15.25
C CYS A 97 2.30 -1.87 14.65
N ALA A 98 2.90 -0.70 14.71
CA ALA A 98 4.29 -0.48 14.27
C ALA A 98 5.33 -1.29 15.08
N ALA A 99 4.90 -1.88 16.20
CA ALA A 99 5.74 -2.76 17.03
C ALA A 99 5.82 -4.20 16.51
N ALA A 100 5.09 -4.57 15.45
CA ALA A 100 5.28 -5.86 14.82
C ALA A 100 6.69 -5.91 14.23
N THR A 101 7.48 -6.85 14.72
CA THR A 101 8.86 -7.09 14.25
C THR A 101 8.81 -7.37 12.75
N SER A 102 9.38 -6.48 11.94
CA SER A 102 9.58 -6.73 10.52
C SER A 102 10.39 -8.01 10.35
N VAL A 103 9.85 -8.97 9.64
CA VAL A 103 10.51 -10.28 9.41
C VAL A 103 11.17 -10.22 8.04
N TYR A 104 12.40 -9.70 8.01
CA TYR A 104 13.20 -9.78 6.79
C TYR A 104 13.72 -11.21 6.58
N ASP A 105 13.71 -11.70 5.35
CA ASP A 105 14.31 -12.99 4.98
C ASP A 105 15.83 -13.03 5.16
N VAL A 106 16.47 -11.88 5.38
CA VAL A 106 17.93 -11.70 5.51
C VAL A 106 18.23 -10.79 6.69
N ASP A 107 19.43 -10.93 7.29
CA ASP A 107 19.88 -10.09 8.37
C ASP A 107 21.30 -9.56 8.10
N PHE A 108 21.54 -8.31 8.44
CA PHE A 108 22.86 -7.68 8.34
C PHE A 108 23.88 -8.37 9.25
N ALA A 109 23.45 -8.98 10.36
CA ALA A 109 24.29 -9.77 11.26
C ALA A 109 24.94 -10.99 10.58
N GLU A 110 24.36 -11.52 9.50
CA GLU A 110 24.90 -12.64 8.72
C GLU A 110 26.18 -12.27 7.94
N VAL A 111 26.42 -10.97 7.72
CA VAL A 111 27.60 -10.51 6.98
C VAL A 111 28.87 -10.74 7.78
N ARG A 112 29.74 -11.60 7.27
CA ARG A 112 31.04 -11.89 7.89
C ARG A 112 32.14 -11.04 7.28
N GLY A 113 33.04 -10.55 8.13
CA GLY A 113 34.17 -9.69 7.70
C GLY A 113 33.66 -8.29 7.25
N GLN A 114 34.40 -7.67 6.34
CA GLN A 114 34.10 -6.36 5.71
C GLN A 114 33.80 -5.22 6.72
N GLN A 115 34.52 -5.13 7.82
CA GLN A 115 34.23 -4.23 8.94
C GLN A 115 34.13 -2.74 8.52
N VAL A 116 34.96 -2.31 7.57
CA VAL A 116 34.96 -0.92 7.07
C VAL A 116 33.67 -0.63 6.30
N VAL A 117 33.24 -1.56 5.43
CA VAL A 117 32.01 -1.42 4.65
C VAL A 117 30.77 -1.49 5.57
N LYS A 118 30.78 -2.41 6.52
CA LYS A 118 29.70 -2.51 7.54
C LYS A 118 29.56 -1.19 8.29
N ARG A 119 30.67 -0.62 8.75
CA ARG A 119 30.66 0.65 9.48
C ARG A 119 30.16 1.81 8.60
N ALA A 120 30.53 1.85 7.32
CA ALA A 120 30.03 2.86 6.39
C ALA A 120 28.52 2.72 6.16
N LEU A 121 28.01 1.49 6.04
CA LEU A 121 26.56 1.23 5.89
C LEU A 121 25.77 1.58 7.15
N GLU A 122 26.31 1.30 8.35
CA GLU A 122 25.71 1.73 9.63
C GLU A 122 25.57 3.26 9.71
N ILE A 123 26.63 3.98 9.33
CA ILE A 123 26.61 5.46 9.30
C ILE A 123 25.60 5.97 8.28
N ALA A 124 25.57 5.36 7.08
CA ALA A 124 24.61 5.73 6.05
C ALA A 124 23.17 5.48 6.50
N ALA A 125 22.91 4.34 7.13
CA ALA A 125 21.59 3.98 7.67
C ALA A 125 21.16 4.94 8.79
N ALA A 126 22.04 5.25 9.72
CA ALA A 126 21.75 6.13 10.86
C ALA A 126 21.51 7.59 10.43
N GLY A 127 22.20 8.04 9.39
CA GLY A 127 22.11 9.41 8.90
C GLY A 127 21.19 9.62 7.70
N GLY A 128 20.56 8.56 7.16
CA GLY A 128 19.77 8.65 5.93
C GLY A 128 20.59 9.07 4.70
N HIS A 129 21.87 8.67 4.65
CA HIS A 129 22.80 9.09 3.60
C HIS A 129 22.78 8.18 2.39
N ASN A 130 22.93 8.78 1.21
CA ASN A 130 23.28 8.03 0.01
C ASN A 130 24.69 7.45 0.14
N ILE A 131 24.90 6.24 -0.40
CA ILE A 131 26.19 5.56 -0.37
C ILE A 131 26.55 5.02 -1.76
N LEU A 132 27.80 5.21 -2.15
CA LEU A 132 28.38 4.63 -3.36
C LEU A 132 29.30 3.48 -2.96
N MET A 133 29.02 2.30 -3.51
CA MET A 133 29.87 1.11 -3.30
C MET A 133 30.66 0.81 -4.57
N VAL A 134 31.99 0.85 -4.49
CA VAL A 134 32.91 0.54 -5.56
C VAL A 134 33.68 -0.76 -5.23
N GLY A 135 33.73 -1.67 -6.17
CA GLY A 135 34.46 -2.93 -5.97
C GLY A 135 34.29 -3.88 -7.16
N SER A 136 35.15 -4.90 -7.24
CA SER A 136 35.11 -5.93 -8.29
C SER A 136 33.77 -6.68 -8.30
N PRO A 137 33.40 -7.30 -9.44
CA PRO A 137 32.30 -8.27 -9.48
C PRO A 137 32.50 -9.37 -8.41
N GLY A 138 31.41 -9.78 -7.75
CA GLY A 138 31.48 -10.79 -6.68
C GLY A 138 31.97 -10.28 -5.32
N SER A 139 32.31 -9.00 -5.14
CA SER A 139 32.72 -8.43 -3.83
C SER A 139 31.60 -8.33 -2.80
N GLY A 140 30.37 -8.72 -3.12
CA GLY A 140 29.24 -8.74 -2.18
C GLY A 140 28.43 -7.45 -2.11
N LYS A 141 28.58 -6.50 -3.02
CA LYS A 141 27.83 -5.21 -3.04
C LYS A 141 26.33 -5.42 -2.94
N THR A 142 25.75 -6.22 -3.83
CA THR A 142 24.30 -6.50 -3.86
C THR A 142 23.83 -7.24 -2.59
N MET A 143 24.65 -8.16 -2.07
CA MET A 143 24.36 -8.89 -0.84
C MET A 143 24.28 -7.94 0.37
N LEU A 144 25.19 -6.98 0.45
CA LEU A 144 25.20 -5.95 1.49
C LEU A 144 24.02 -4.99 1.34
N ALA A 145 23.74 -4.53 0.10
CA ALA A 145 22.64 -3.63 -0.17
C ALA A 145 21.27 -4.23 0.24
N ARG A 146 21.04 -5.50 -0.04
CA ARG A 146 19.81 -6.22 0.35
C ARG A 146 19.60 -6.30 1.85
N ARG A 147 20.67 -6.23 2.63
CA ARG A 147 20.62 -6.27 4.10
C ARG A 147 20.53 -4.88 4.75
N LEU A 148 20.68 -3.82 3.97
CA LEU A 148 20.60 -2.45 4.49
C LEU A 148 19.24 -2.13 5.16
N PRO A 149 18.07 -2.56 4.62
CA PRO A 149 16.79 -2.34 5.30
C PRO A 149 16.74 -2.88 6.74
N THR A 150 17.46 -3.96 7.05
CA THR A 150 17.42 -4.60 8.37
C THR A 150 18.11 -3.79 9.48
N ILE A 151 18.94 -2.80 9.11
CA ILE A 151 19.60 -1.89 10.06
C ILE A 151 19.06 -0.46 10.01
N LEU A 152 18.08 -0.19 9.13
CA LEU A 152 17.34 1.08 9.15
C LEU A 152 16.39 1.11 10.37
N PRO A 153 16.09 2.30 10.93
CA PRO A 153 15.06 2.42 11.94
C PRO A 153 13.73 1.85 11.43
N PRO A 154 12.90 1.26 12.29
CA PRO A 154 11.58 0.78 11.89
C PRO A 154 10.74 1.95 11.29
N LEU A 155 9.79 1.62 10.42
CA LEU A 155 8.84 2.61 9.93
C LEU A 155 7.99 3.14 11.08
N THR A 156 7.77 4.44 11.12
CA THR A 156 6.70 5.02 11.94
C THR A 156 5.34 4.66 11.34
N GLU A 157 4.26 4.78 12.11
CA GLU A 157 2.90 4.52 11.59
C GLU A 157 2.56 5.38 10.37
N ALA A 158 2.97 6.65 10.37
CA ALA A 158 2.78 7.55 9.25
C ALA A 158 3.55 7.10 8.00
N GLU A 159 4.84 6.74 8.16
CA GLU A 159 5.67 6.21 7.06
C GLU A 159 5.11 4.88 6.52
N ALA A 160 4.70 3.98 7.41
CA ALA A 160 4.09 2.70 7.04
C ALA A 160 2.81 2.90 6.21
N LEU A 161 1.97 3.87 6.61
CA LEU A 161 0.77 4.22 5.87
C LEU A 161 1.10 4.82 4.49
N GLU A 162 2.14 5.67 4.40
CA GLU A 162 2.58 6.24 3.11
C GLU A 162 3.08 5.17 2.15
N VAL A 163 3.91 4.25 2.62
CA VAL A 163 4.38 3.10 1.83
C VAL A 163 3.19 2.25 1.39
N THR A 164 2.27 1.94 2.32
CA THR A 164 1.09 1.14 2.01
C THR A 164 0.20 1.79 0.96
N LYS A 165 0.01 3.12 0.98
CA LYS A 165 -0.72 3.86 -0.08
C LYS A 165 -0.08 3.66 -1.46
N ILE A 166 1.25 3.78 -1.54
CA ILE A 166 1.99 3.62 -2.79
C ILE A 166 1.80 2.21 -3.35
N TYR A 167 1.93 1.19 -2.50
CA TYR A 167 1.76 -0.21 -2.89
C TYR A 167 0.29 -0.55 -3.22
N SER A 168 -0.67 0.08 -2.56
CA SER A 168 -2.10 0.00 -2.90
C SER A 168 -2.36 0.51 -4.33
N ILE A 169 -1.88 1.72 -4.66
CA ILE A 169 -2.01 2.32 -6.00
C ILE A 169 -1.33 1.46 -7.07
N ALA A 170 -0.15 0.90 -6.75
CA ALA A 170 0.58 0.01 -7.66
C ALA A 170 -0.11 -1.35 -7.88
N GLY A 171 -1.10 -1.70 -7.04
CA GLY A 171 -1.73 -3.02 -7.05
C GLY A 171 -0.81 -4.13 -6.57
N LEU A 172 0.18 -3.79 -5.74
CA LEU A 172 1.21 -4.70 -5.24
C LEU A 172 0.95 -5.18 -3.80
N LEU A 173 -0.11 -4.70 -3.14
CA LEU A 173 -0.52 -5.25 -1.85
C LEU A 173 -1.07 -6.66 -2.05
N GLN A 174 -0.47 -7.64 -1.37
CA GLN A 174 -0.99 -8.99 -1.37
C GLN A 174 -2.23 -9.06 -0.47
N ARG A 175 -3.13 -10.04 -0.72
CA ARG A 175 -4.37 -10.21 0.07
C ARG A 175 -4.14 -10.38 1.58
N GLN A 176 -2.92 -10.75 1.98
CA GLN A 176 -2.52 -10.96 3.37
C GLN A 176 -1.80 -9.75 3.97
N ASP A 177 -1.33 -8.81 3.13
CA ASP A 177 -0.60 -7.64 3.60
C ASP A 177 -1.59 -6.61 4.13
N ARG A 178 -1.61 -6.47 5.46
CA ARG A 178 -2.46 -5.48 6.14
C ARG A 178 -1.84 -4.09 6.06
N VAL A 179 -0.55 -4.00 6.37
CA VAL A 179 0.26 -2.77 6.33
C VAL A 179 1.67 -3.14 5.93
N MET A 180 2.31 -2.31 5.13
CA MET A 180 3.73 -2.44 4.83
C MET A 180 4.54 -1.97 6.04
N LEU A 181 5.00 -2.91 6.87
CA LEU A 181 5.82 -2.63 8.06
C LEU A 181 7.33 -2.69 7.76
N GLU A 182 7.69 -3.30 6.64
CA GLU A 182 9.07 -3.40 6.19
C GLU A 182 9.45 -2.25 5.27
N ARG A 183 10.66 -1.74 5.43
CA ARG A 183 11.21 -0.76 4.50
C ARG A 183 11.44 -1.42 3.14
N PRO A 184 10.86 -0.89 2.05
CA PRO A 184 11.01 -1.48 0.73
C PRO A 184 12.47 -1.54 0.28
N PHE A 185 12.84 -2.65 -0.35
CA PHE A 185 14.08 -2.76 -1.09
C PHE A 185 13.79 -2.95 -2.57
N ARG A 186 14.22 -2.01 -3.40
CA ARG A 186 14.05 -2.07 -4.85
C ARG A 186 15.40 -2.13 -5.54
N SER A 187 15.54 -3.07 -6.46
CA SER A 187 16.78 -3.28 -7.22
C SER A 187 16.41 -3.50 -8.69
N PRO A 188 16.08 -2.42 -9.41
CA PRO A 188 15.75 -2.53 -10.82
C PRO A 188 16.97 -3.00 -11.63
N HIS A 189 16.69 -3.71 -12.73
CA HIS A 189 17.74 -4.09 -13.66
C HIS A 189 18.30 -2.84 -14.37
N HIS A 190 19.60 -2.82 -14.70
CA HIS A 190 20.26 -1.68 -15.35
C HIS A 190 19.64 -1.28 -16.70
N THR A 191 18.93 -2.19 -17.38
CA THR A 191 18.21 -1.89 -18.63
C THR A 191 16.80 -1.33 -18.43
N ILE A 192 16.41 -0.98 -17.18
CA ILE A 192 15.08 -0.45 -16.92
C ILE A 192 14.83 0.84 -17.71
N SER A 193 13.63 1.00 -18.26
CA SER A 193 13.27 2.25 -18.94
C SER A 193 13.11 3.41 -17.95
N SER A 194 13.33 4.64 -18.39
CA SER A 194 13.14 5.84 -17.56
C SER A 194 11.72 5.93 -17.00
N SER A 195 10.71 5.51 -17.77
CA SER A 195 9.32 5.50 -17.32
C SER A 195 9.05 4.43 -16.26
N ALA A 196 9.72 3.28 -16.31
CA ALA A 196 9.61 2.26 -15.27
C ALA A 196 10.38 2.65 -14.00
N LEU A 197 11.48 3.40 -14.13
CA LEU A 197 12.27 3.88 -13.01
C LEU A 197 11.54 5.01 -12.25
N ILE A 198 11.09 6.04 -12.97
CA ILE A 198 10.51 7.25 -12.37
C ILE A 198 8.99 7.12 -12.17
N GLY A 199 8.35 6.37 -13.05
CA GLY A 199 6.90 6.27 -13.14
C GLY A 199 6.35 7.03 -14.35
N GLY A 200 5.05 6.86 -14.63
CA GLY A 200 4.36 7.49 -15.74
C GLY A 200 3.73 6.47 -16.70
N GLY A 201 3.66 6.83 -17.97
CA GLY A 201 2.97 6.05 -19.01
C GLY A 201 1.60 6.61 -19.37
N SER A 202 0.90 6.00 -20.34
CA SER A 202 -0.44 6.40 -20.75
C SER A 202 -1.47 6.25 -19.61
N VAL A 203 -1.30 5.25 -18.78
CA VAL A 203 -1.94 5.12 -17.47
C VAL A 203 -0.83 5.27 -16.44
N PRO A 204 -0.76 6.41 -15.73
CA PRO A 204 0.32 6.68 -14.79
C PRO A 204 0.42 5.61 -13.70
N ARG A 205 1.62 5.03 -13.52
CA ARG A 205 1.92 4.06 -12.47
C ARG A 205 3.14 4.50 -11.68
N PRO A 206 3.22 4.18 -10.38
CA PRO A 206 4.42 4.39 -9.59
C PRO A 206 5.61 3.64 -10.21
N GLY A 207 6.77 4.33 -10.32
CA GLY A 207 8.04 3.71 -10.72
C GLY A 207 8.83 3.19 -9.52
N GLU A 208 9.99 2.59 -9.79
CA GLU A 208 10.86 2.00 -8.76
C GLU A 208 11.32 3.03 -7.72
N VAL A 209 11.53 4.30 -8.12
CA VAL A 209 11.84 5.41 -7.20
C VAL A 209 10.71 5.61 -6.19
N THR A 210 9.46 5.64 -6.67
CA THR A 210 8.29 5.78 -5.79
C THR A 210 8.08 4.54 -4.93
N LEU A 211 8.28 3.35 -5.49
CA LEU A 211 8.14 2.07 -4.77
C LEU A 211 9.21 1.86 -3.70
N SER A 212 10.35 2.58 -3.78
CA SER A 212 11.40 2.55 -2.76
C SER A 212 11.23 3.60 -1.66
N HIS A 213 10.09 4.31 -1.63
CA HIS A 213 9.82 5.36 -0.66
C HIS A 213 9.99 4.86 0.78
N HIS A 214 10.66 5.62 1.64
CA HIS A 214 11.06 5.23 2.99
C HIS A 214 11.91 3.95 3.08
N GLY A 215 12.45 3.50 1.96
CA GLY A 215 13.26 2.28 1.86
C GLY A 215 14.59 2.49 1.16
N VAL A 216 15.01 1.51 0.41
CA VAL A 216 16.29 1.49 -0.30
C VAL A 216 16.08 1.27 -1.78
N LEU A 217 16.58 2.18 -2.61
CA LEU A 217 16.74 1.99 -4.04
C LEU A 217 18.20 1.66 -4.33
N PHE A 218 18.44 0.44 -4.75
CA PHE A 218 19.77 -0.03 -5.14
C PHE A 218 19.90 -0.02 -6.67
N LEU A 219 20.79 0.82 -7.18
CA LEU A 219 21.11 0.92 -8.60
C LEU A 219 22.46 0.23 -8.83
N ASP A 220 22.47 -0.87 -9.57
CA ASP A 220 23.66 -1.65 -9.90
C ASP A 220 24.02 -1.40 -11.38
N GLU A 221 25.23 -0.83 -11.63
CA GLU A 221 25.83 -0.44 -12.92
C GLU A 221 25.10 0.66 -13.70
#